data_1fc329ae9b14626e80544929020b6b7d
#
_entry.id   1fc329ae9b14626e80544929020b6b7d
#
_cell.length_a   1.000
_cell.length_b   1.000
_cell.length_c   1.000
_cell.angle_alpha   90.00
_cell.angle_beta   90.00
_cell.angle_gamma   90.00
#
_symmetry.space_group_name_H-M   'P 1'
#
loop_
_entity.id
_entity.type
_entity.pdbx_description
1 polymer ?
#
loop_
_entity_poly.entity_id
_entity_poly.type
_entity_poly.pdbx_seq_one_letter_code
_entity_poly.pdbx_strand_id
1 'polypeptide(L)'
;MTTSVELMQTSKNGIVLWHGDCLEKMKLIPDNTIDLVLCDLPYGVTKCKWDSIIDIDKLWAEYKRIIKKPSGVIALFAQQPFTSLLISKCFDLFKYNIFWKKSKCTQYLLANYRPMKCIEEICVFSYGGAAAASKHKGNMTYNPQGLIPKVVHKKNSAKRIGKMLNQAHHLGPNNKLTSGKPYKQKFTNYPKELVEFPVVTKDEATEHET
;
A
#
# COMPACT_ATOMS: atom_id res chain seq x y z
N MET A 1 -24.38 -29.41 -2.06
CA MET A 1 -23.95 -29.12 -3.45
C MET A 1 -22.52 -28.67 -3.37
N THR A 2 -21.58 -29.52 -3.68
CA THR A 2 -20.14 -29.25 -3.70
C THR A 2 -19.87 -28.45 -4.95
N THR A 3 -19.69 -27.12 -4.80
CA THR A 3 -19.19 -26.27 -5.88
C THR A 3 -17.75 -26.68 -6.17
N SER A 4 -17.55 -27.36 -7.30
CA SER A 4 -16.24 -27.69 -7.84
C SER A 4 -15.43 -26.41 -8.00
N VAL A 5 -14.32 -26.34 -7.26
CA VAL A 5 -13.32 -25.27 -7.40
C VAL A 5 -12.59 -25.55 -8.72
N GLU A 6 -13.01 -24.92 -9.80
CA GLU A 6 -12.24 -24.96 -11.05
C GLU A 6 -10.93 -24.19 -10.87
N LEU A 7 -9.85 -24.96 -10.73
CA LEU A 7 -8.49 -24.46 -10.88
C LEU A 7 -8.27 -24.16 -12.37
N MET A 8 -8.29 -22.89 -12.76
CA MET A 8 -7.87 -22.49 -14.09
C MET A 8 -6.34 -22.36 -14.11
N GLN A 9 -5.72 -23.42 -14.62
CA GLN A 9 -4.35 -23.55 -15.10
C GLN A 9 -3.21 -22.93 -14.28
N THR A 10 -2.32 -23.80 -13.83
CA THR A 10 -0.95 -23.45 -13.45
C THR A 10 -0.15 -23.18 -14.73
N SER A 11 0.34 -21.95 -14.92
CA SER A 11 1.28 -21.65 -15.99
C SER A 11 2.64 -22.30 -15.72
N LYS A 12 3.46 -22.50 -16.76
CA LYS A 12 4.85 -23.00 -16.63
C LYS A 12 5.72 -22.13 -15.69
N ASN A 13 5.27 -20.93 -15.33
CA ASN A 13 5.97 -19.95 -14.48
C ASN A 13 5.47 -19.93 -13.03
N GLY A 14 4.68 -20.91 -12.59
CA GLY A 14 4.15 -20.96 -11.22
C GLY A 14 3.00 -19.96 -10.93
N ILE A 15 2.42 -19.35 -11.97
CA ILE A 15 1.23 -18.47 -11.82
C ILE A 15 -0.01 -19.35 -11.72
N VAL A 16 -0.85 -19.08 -10.73
CA VAL A 16 -2.14 -19.75 -10.53
C VAL A 16 -3.26 -18.74 -10.70
N LEU A 17 -4.19 -19.00 -11.59
CA LEU A 17 -5.38 -18.18 -11.80
C LEU A 17 -6.60 -18.88 -11.21
N TRP A 18 -7.35 -18.17 -10.39
CA TRP A 18 -8.59 -18.66 -9.82
C TRP A 18 -9.77 -17.78 -10.29
N HIS A 19 -10.81 -18.42 -10.79
CA HIS A 19 -12.07 -17.78 -11.07
C HIS A 19 -13.09 -18.06 -9.97
N GLY A 20 -13.80 -17.03 -9.50
CA GLY A 20 -14.86 -17.13 -8.49
C GLY A 20 -14.78 -16.07 -7.40
N ASP A 21 -15.60 -16.22 -6.37
CA ASP A 21 -15.63 -15.32 -5.23
C ASP A 21 -14.29 -15.35 -4.47
N CYS A 22 -13.69 -14.18 -4.26
CA CYS A 22 -12.37 -14.07 -3.65
C CYS A 22 -12.36 -14.54 -2.18
N LEU A 23 -13.45 -14.32 -1.42
CA LEU A 23 -13.55 -14.75 -0.03
C LEU A 23 -13.57 -16.28 0.07
N GLU A 24 -14.23 -16.96 -0.89
CA GLU A 24 -14.22 -18.43 -0.95
C GLU A 24 -12.86 -18.96 -1.41
N LYS A 25 -12.23 -18.31 -2.41
CA LYS A 25 -10.92 -18.74 -2.92
C LYS A 25 -9.81 -18.54 -1.88
N MET A 26 -9.84 -17.45 -1.14
CA MET A 26 -8.84 -17.22 -0.09
C MET A 26 -8.83 -18.31 0.99
N LYS A 27 -9.94 -18.97 1.27
CA LYS A 27 -9.99 -20.11 2.20
C LYS A 27 -9.08 -21.27 1.81
N LEU A 28 -8.71 -21.38 0.54
CA LEU A 28 -7.79 -22.40 0.01
C LEU A 28 -6.31 -22.03 0.22
N ILE A 29 -6.02 -20.78 0.57
CA ILE A 29 -4.66 -20.31 0.83
C ILE A 29 -4.29 -20.65 2.28
N PRO A 30 -3.16 -21.32 2.53
CA PRO A 30 -2.70 -21.62 3.88
C PRO A 30 -2.40 -20.32 4.66
N ASP A 31 -2.52 -20.40 5.98
CA ASP A 31 -2.20 -19.31 6.87
C ASP A 31 -0.74 -18.90 6.76
N ASN A 32 -0.48 -17.57 6.86
CA ASN A 32 0.88 -17.03 6.97
C ASN A 32 1.81 -17.42 5.80
N THR A 33 1.28 -17.46 4.57
CA THR A 33 2.03 -17.87 3.36
C THR A 33 2.23 -16.78 2.34
N ILE A 34 1.44 -15.73 2.36
CA ILE A 34 1.44 -14.66 1.35
C ILE A 34 2.41 -13.54 1.76
N ASP A 35 3.34 -13.20 0.87
CA ASP A 35 4.28 -12.10 1.09
C ASP A 35 3.67 -10.73 0.78
N LEU A 36 2.83 -10.66 -0.27
CA LEU A 36 2.18 -9.42 -0.71
C LEU A 36 0.75 -9.69 -1.15
N VAL A 37 -0.19 -8.92 -0.62
CA VAL A 37 -1.51 -8.72 -1.21
C VAL A 37 -1.48 -7.36 -1.92
N LEU A 38 -1.71 -7.35 -3.24
CA LEU A 38 -1.88 -6.14 -4.04
C LEU A 38 -3.24 -6.23 -4.74
N CYS A 39 -4.15 -5.33 -4.40
CA CYS A 39 -5.51 -5.43 -4.91
C CYS A 39 -6.14 -4.05 -5.14
N ASP A 40 -6.86 -3.94 -6.26
CA ASP A 40 -7.79 -2.85 -6.56
C ASP A 40 -9.19 -3.35 -6.23
N LEU A 41 -9.73 -2.90 -5.10
CA LEU A 41 -11.03 -3.33 -4.59
C LEU A 41 -12.18 -2.59 -5.29
N PRO A 42 -13.40 -3.15 -5.37
CA PRO A 42 -14.57 -2.38 -5.75
C PRO A 42 -14.92 -1.35 -4.66
N TYR A 43 -15.06 -0.07 -5.03
CA TYR A 43 -15.29 1.03 -4.09
C TYR A 43 -16.77 1.37 -3.86
N GLY A 44 -17.69 0.78 -4.65
CA GLY A 44 -19.12 1.10 -4.60
C GLY A 44 -19.44 2.51 -5.10
N VAL A 45 -18.62 3.08 -5.99
CA VAL A 45 -18.76 4.46 -6.48
C VAL A 45 -19.34 4.56 -7.90
N THR A 46 -19.48 3.45 -8.59
CA THR A 46 -20.05 3.39 -9.94
C THR A 46 -21.44 2.71 -9.92
N LYS A 47 -22.19 2.85 -11.01
CA LYS A 47 -23.46 2.14 -11.20
C LYS A 47 -23.29 0.72 -11.76
N CYS A 48 -22.05 0.25 -11.90
CA CYS A 48 -21.76 -1.08 -12.40
C CYS A 48 -22.12 -2.15 -11.35
N LYS A 49 -22.76 -3.23 -11.79
CA LYS A 49 -23.16 -4.34 -10.87
C LYS A 49 -21.98 -4.98 -10.14
N TRP A 50 -20.81 -5.00 -10.74
CA TRP A 50 -19.58 -5.55 -10.17
C TRP A 50 -18.93 -4.64 -9.13
N ASP A 51 -19.26 -3.32 -9.12
CA ASP A 51 -18.70 -2.36 -8.17
C ASP A 51 -19.53 -2.34 -6.88
N SER A 52 -19.69 -3.50 -6.26
CA SER A 52 -20.31 -3.66 -4.95
C SER A 52 -19.22 -3.86 -3.89
N ILE A 53 -19.33 -3.12 -2.79
CA ILE A 53 -18.38 -3.23 -1.69
C ILE A 53 -18.42 -4.66 -1.13
N ILE A 54 -17.26 -5.31 -1.11
CA ILE A 54 -17.07 -6.62 -0.48
C ILE A 54 -17.28 -6.47 1.04
N ASP A 55 -17.75 -7.52 1.71
CA ASP A 55 -17.81 -7.55 3.17
C ASP A 55 -16.40 -7.32 3.76
N ILE A 56 -16.15 -6.08 4.18
CA ILE A 56 -14.83 -5.61 4.61
C ILE A 56 -14.34 -6.37 5.85
N ASP A 57 -15.23 -6.77 6.75
CA ASP A 57 -14.82 -7.48 7.96
C ASP A 57 -14.36 -8.91 7.62
N LYS A 58 -15.04 -9.59 6.71
CA LYS A 58 -14.60 -10.91 6.19
C LYS A 58 -13.31 -10.78 5.38
N LEU A 59 -13.20 -9.75 4.54
CA LEU A 59 -11.99 -9.49 3.76
C LEU A 59 -10.77 -9.33 4.67
N TRP A 60 -10.88 -8.52 5.72
CA TRP A 60 -9.80 -8.32 6.68
C TRP A 60 -9.48 -9.59 7.48
N ALA A 61 -10.47 -10.41 7.81
CA ALA A 61 -10.24 -11.69 8.47
C ALA A 61 -9.34 -12.59 7.62
N GLU A 62 -9.64 -12.72 6.32
CA GLU A 62 -8.85 -13.52 5.39
C GLU A 62 -7.45 -12.91 5.13
N TYR A 63 -7.34 -11.62 4.87
CA TYR A 63 -6.04 -10.96 4.68
C TYR A 63 -5.14 -11.11 5.90
N LYS A 64 -5.67 -10.90 7.11
CA LYS A 64 -4.94 -11.09 8.38
C LYS A 64 -4.49 -12.52 8.60
N ARG A 65 -5.23 -13.51 8.08
CA ARG A 65 -4.92 -14.94 8.17
C ARG A 65 -3.79 -15.34 7.23
N ILE A 66 -3.90 -14.99 5.95
CA ILE A 66 -3.00 -15.48 4.90
C ILE A 66 -1.65 -14.73 4.85
N ILE A 67 -1.61 -13.46 5.27
CA ILE A 67 -0.39 -12.65 5.17
C ILE A 67 0.71 -13.10 6.13
N LYS A 68 1.96 -13.16 5.70
CA LYS A 68 3.12 -13.49 6.52
C LYS A 68 3.36 -12.46 7.62
N LYS A 69 3.58 -12.94 8.82
CA LYS A 69 3.88 -12.12 10.00
C LYS A 69 5.35 -12.28 10.39
N PRO A 70 6.08 -11.18 10.60
CA PRO A 70 5.68 -9.77 10.48
C PRO A 70 5.93 -9.15 9.10
N SER A 71 6.57 -9.85 8.17
CA SER A 71 7.18 -9.31 6.96
C SER A 71 6.20 -8.96 5.83
N GLY A 72 5.05 -9.62 5.78
CA GLY A 72 4.11 -9.47 4.67
C GLY A 72 3.46 -8.09 4.62
N VAL A 73 3.09 -7.68 3.41
CA VAL A 73 2.53 -6.36 3.12
C VAL A 73 1.17 -6.52 2.43
N ILE A 74 0.20 -5.70 2.83
CA ILE A 74 -1.09 -5.58 2.15
C ILE A 74 -1.15 -4.17 1.58
N ALA A 75 -1.27 -4.03 0.26
CA ALA A 75 -1.35 -2.78 -0.47
C ALA A 75 -2.67 -2.75 -1.26
N LEU A 76 -3.58 -1.86 -0.88
CA LEU A 76 -4.93 -1.79 -1.42
C LEU A 76 -5.16 -0.44 -2.07
N PHE A 77 -5.56 -0.45 -3.34
CA PHE A 77 -6.03 0.76 -4.00
C PHE A 77 -7.35 1.19 -3.38
N ALA A 78 -7.51 2.48 -3.19
CA ALA A 78 -8.69 3.05 -2.57
C ALA A 78 -8.90 4.50 -3.01
N GLN A 79 -10.12 4.99 -2.82
CA GLN A 79 -10.51 6.37 -3.05
C GLN A 79 -11.50 6.82 -1.97
N GLN A 80 -11.41 8.08 -1.53
CA GLN A 80 -12.37 8.60 -0.55
C GLN A 80 -13.82 8.55 -1.06
N PRO A 81 -14.80 8.16 -0.22
CA PRO A 81 -14.73 7.90 1.23
C PRO A 81 -14.31 6.46 1.60
N PHE A 82 -14.17 5.55 0.62
CA PHE A 82 -13.83 4.15 0.87
C PHE A 82 -12.48 3.98 1.58
N THR A 83 -11.48 4.82 1.27
CA THR A 83 -10.18 4.85 1.98
C THR A 83 -10.36 4.95 3.50
N SER A 84 -11.19 5.90 3.94
CA SER A 84 -11.45 6.10 5.37
C SER A 84 -12.10 4.89 6.02
N LEU A 85 -13.07 4.26 5.36
CA LEU A 85 -13.71 3.02 5.81
C LEU A 85 -12.67 1.90 5.93
N LEU A 86 -11.88 1.70 4.89
CA LEU A 86 -10.87 0.63 4.82
C LEU A 86 -9.82 0.76 5.95
N ILE A 87 -9.31 1.97 6.18
CA ILE A 87 -8.33 2.23 7.24
C ILE A 87 -8.95 2.06 8.62
N SER A 88 -10.17 2.58 8.84
CA SER A 88 -10.83 2.49 10.15
C SER A 88 -11.06 1.05 10.60
N LYS A 89 -11.32 0.13 9.66
CA LYS A 89 -11.55 -1.29 9.94
C LYS A 89 -10.26 -2.07 10.28
N CYS A 90 -9.09 -1.53 9.96
CA CYS A 90 -7.80 -2.17 10.22
C CYS A 90 -6.70 -1.16 10.59
N PHE A 91 -7.05 -0.21 11.44
CA PHE A 91 -6.16 0.89 11.85
C PHE A 91 -4.88 0.40 12.55
N ASP A 92 -4.96 -0.70 13.28
CA ASP A 92 -3.83 -1.34 13.97
C ASP A 92 -2.70 -1.78 13.03
N LEU A 93 -3.02 -2.19 11.81
CA LEU A 93 -2.05 -2.59 10.80
C LEU A 93 -1.66 -1.47 9.83
N PHE A 94 -2.40 -0.37 9.78
CA PHE A 94 -2.14 0.73 8.86
C PHE A 94 -0.74 1.33 9.07
N LYS A 95 -0.04 1.61 7.97
CA LYS A 95 1.32 2.19 7.98
C LYS A 95 1.38 3.56 7.35
N TYR A 96 1.02 3.65 6.08
CA TYR A 96 1.03 4.89 5.30
C TYR A 96 0.22 4.73 4.01
N ASN A 97 -0.06 5.84 3.34
CA ASN A 97 -0.57 5.87 1.98
C ASN A 97 0.54 6.18 0.99
N ILE A 98 0.44 5.61 -0.21
CA ILE A 98 1.09 6.08 -1.42
C ILE A 98 0.01 6.78 -2.23
N PHE A 99 0.31 7.95 -2.77
CA PHE A 99 -0.60 8.76 -3.57
C PHE A 99 -0.21 8.65 -5.04
N TRP A 100 -1.08 8.06 -5.84
CA TRP A 100 -0.87 8.00 -7.27
C TRP A 100 -1.54 9.19 -7.94
N LYS A 101 -0.73 10.12 -8.46
CA LYS A 101 -1.19 11.23 -9.26
C LYS A 101 -1.36 10.78 -10.70
N LYS A 102 -2.59 10.82 -11.19
CA LYS A 102 -2.95 10.50 -12.57
C LYS A 102 -2.56 11.64 -13.50
N SER A 103 -2.17 11.32 -14.74
CA SER A 103 -1.91 12.32 -15.80
C SER A 103 -3.17 13.06 -16.22
N LYS A 104 -4.35 12.45 -16.10
CA LYS A 104 -5.66 13.06 -16.39
C LYS A 104 -6.55 13.00 -15.14
N CYS A 105 -7.14 14.15 -14.80
CA CYS A 105 -8.14 14.21 -13.74
C CYS A 105 -9.48 13.65 -14.24
N THR A 106 -10.25 13.07 -13.34
CA THR A 106 -11.58 12.50 -13.60
C THR A 106 -12.69 13.34 -12.96
N GLN A 107 -13.96 13.00 -13.27
CA GLN A 107 -15.16 13.64 -12.73
C GLN A 107 -15.37 15.08 -13.20
N TYR A 108 -15.08 15.38 -14.46
CA TYR A 108 -15.29 16.68 -15.08
C TYR A 108 -16.73 17.19 -14.94
N LEU A 109 -17.74 16.32 -15.04
CA LEU A 109 -19.16 16.69 -14.89
C LEU A 109 -19.48 17.31 -13.51
N LEU A 110 -18.62 17.10 -12.52
CA LEU A 110 -18.79 17.63 -11.17
C LEU A 110 -17.89 18.86 -10.89
N ALA A 111 -17.16 19.36 -11.90
CA ALA A 111 -16.15 20.40 -11.73
C ALA A 111 -16.72 21.75 -11.21
N ASN A 112 -18.02 22.01 -11.44
CA ASN A 112 -18.71 23.18 -10.93
C ASN A 112 -19.13 23.06 -9.44
N TYR A 113 -19.03 21.86 -8.85
CA TYR A 113 -19.51 21.58 -7.49
C TYR A 113 -18.39 21.14 -6.55
N ARG A 114 -17.32 20.58 -7.09
CA ARG A 114 -16.17 20.10 -6.32
C ARG A 114 -14.91 19.98 -7.20
N PRO A 115 -13.71 19.98 -6.60
CA PRO A 115 -12.47 19.72 -7.34
C PRO A 115 -12.51 18.38 -8.10
N MET A 116 -11.90 18.36 -9.27
CA MET A 116 -11.70 17.15 -10.05
C MET A 116 -10.74 16.20 -9.32
N LYS A 117 -10.95 14.89 -9.48
CA LYS A 117 -10.10 13.87 -8.86
C LYS A 117 -8.89 13.56 -9.75
N CYS A 118 -7.69 13.79 -9.21
CA CYS A 118 -6.42 13.55 -9.89
C CYS A 118 -5.54 12.54 -9.12
N ILE A 119 -5.98 12.11 -7.94
CA ILE A 119 -5.20 11.24 -7.04
C ILE A 119 -6.02 9.99 -6.72
N GLU A 120 -5.36 8.84 -6.73
CA GLU A 120 -5.78 7.62 -6.07
C GLU A 120 -4.82 7.29 -4.93
N GLU A 121 -5.33 6.58 -3.93
CA GLU A 121 -4.57 6.21 -2.74
C GLU A 121 -4.26 4.72 -2.79
N ILE A 122 -3.05 4.35 -2.37
CA ILE A 122 -2.69 2.95 -2.11
C ILE A 122 -2.41 2.86 -0.61
N CYS A 123 -3.32 2.24 0.12
CA CYS A 123 -3.22 2.07 1.55
C CYS A 123 -2.34 0.88 1.88
N VAL A 124 -1.29 1.09 2.67
CA VAL A 124 -0.31 0.07 3.04
C VAL A 124 -0.50 -0.37 4.48
N PHE A 125 -0.64 -1.68 4.67
CA PHE A 125 -0.84 -2.32 5.97
C PHE A 125 0.17 -3.45 6.17
N SER A 126 0.57 -3.70 7.42
CA SER A 126 1.44 -4.82 7.79
C SER A 126 1.41 -5.07 9.30
N TYR A 127 1.72 -6.27 9.72
CA TYR A 127 2.03 -6.57 11.12
C TYR A 127 3.40 -6.02 11.52
N GLY A 128 4.34 -5.95 10.58
CA GLY A 128 5.68 -5.44 10.83
C GLY A 128 5.74 -3.93 10.98
N GLY A 129 6.85 -3.44 11.48
CA GLY A 129 7.11 -2.01 11.59
C GLY A 129 7.56 -1.39 10.27
N ALA A 130 7.22 -0.13 10.05
CA ALA A 130 7.70 0.68 8.92
C ALA A 130 8.87 1.60 9.32
N ALA A 131 9.50 1.37 10.47
CA ALA A 131 10.63 2.18 10.96
C ALA A 131 11.60 1.33 11.78
N ALA A 132 12.87 1.74 11.80
CA ALA A 132 13.94 1.04 12.51
C ALA A 132 13.71 0.90 14.04
N ALA A 133 12.96 1.83 14.64
CA ALA A 133 12.63 1.84 16.07
C ALA A 133 11.19 1.36 16.35
N SER A 134 10.66 0.51 15.50
CA SER A 134 9.30 0.00 15.62
C SER A 134 9.12 -0.80 16.93
N LYS A 135 7.95 -0.66 17.58
CA LYS A 135 7.52 -1.50 18.70
C LYS A 135 7.18 -2.94 18.28
N HIS A 136 7.11 -3.20 16.98
CA HIS A 136 6.80 -4.51 16.42
C HIS A 136 8.01 -5.45 16.49
N LYS A 137 7.75 -6.74 16.66
CA LYS A 137 8.77 -7.81 16.65
C LYS A 137 9.23 -8.10 15.20
N GLY A 138 9.77 -7.11 14.51
CA GLY A 138 10.24 -7.22 13.14
C GLY A 138 9.64 -6.15 12.23
N ASN A 139 10.22 -6.00 11.06
CA ASN A 139 9.80 -5.01 10.07
C ASN A 139 9.03 -5.65 8.91
N MET A 140 8.15 -4.87 8.30
CA MET A 140 7.57 -5.19 7.01
C MET A 140 8.65 -5.23 5.93
N THR A 141 8.41 -6.00 4.88
CA THR A 141 9.29 -6.00 3.70
C THR A 141 9.19 -4.66 2.99
N TYR A 142 10.35 -4.03 2.75
CA TYR A 142 10.45 -2.79 1.99
C TYR A 142 11.74 -2.81 1.17
N ASN A 143 11.60 -2.80 -0.15
CA ASN A 143 12.70 -2.84 -1.11
C ASN A 143 12.68 -1.55 -1.94
N PRO A 144 13.34 -0.47 -1.46
CA PRO A 144 13.34 0.80 -2.17
C PRO A 144 13.99 0.68 -3.55
N GLN A 145 13.28 1.12 -4.58
CA GLN A 145 13.76 1.10 -5.97
C GLN A 145 14.32 2.46 -6.40
N GLY A 146 15.08 2.47 -7.49
CA GLY A 146 15.60 3.71 -8.07
C GLY A 146 16.68 4.41 -7.25
N LEU A 147 17.31 3.73 -6.30
CA LEU A 147 18.37 4.30 -5.47
C LEU A 147 19.61 4.64 -6.31
N ILE A 148 20.13 5.85 -6.12
CA ILE A 148 21.39 6.31 -6.76
C ILE A 148 22.49 6.31 -5.70
N PRO A 149 23.61 5.60 -5.90
CA PRO A 149 24.74 5.62 -5.00
C PRO A 149 25.27 7.05 -4.83
N LYS A 150 25.27 7.56 -3.61
CA LYS A 150 25.81 8.87 -3.28
C LYS A 150 26.18 8.91 -1.82
N VAL A 151 27.47 8.95 -1.53
CA VAL A 151 27.93 9.06 -0.15
C VAL A 151 27.85 10.50 0.30
N VAL A 152 27.01 10.77 1.29
CA VAL A 152 26.88 12.08 1.91
C VAL A 152 27.08 11.94 3.41
N HIS A 153 28.00 12.70 3.97
CA HIS A 153 28.19 12.81 5.40
C HIS A 153 27.29 13.92 5.93
N LYS A 154 26.36 13.59 6.81
CA LYS A 154 25.45 14.56 7.43
C LYS A 154 25.65 14.58 8.94
N LYS A 155 25.50 15.76 9.52
CA LYS A 155 25.51 15.97 10.97
C LYS A 155 24.28 16.78 11.35
N ASN A 156 23.45 16.26 12.23
CA ASN A 156 22.31 17.01 12.74
C ASN A 156 22.79 18.02 13.81
N SER A 157 22.44 19.29 13.66
CA SER A 157 22.71 20.28 14.70
C SER A 157 21.81 20.08 15.91
N ALA A 158 22.32 20.33 17.11
CA ALA A 158 21.55 20.27 18.35
C ALA A 158 20.29 21.18 18.31
N LYS A 159 20.40 22.36 17.68
CA LYS A 159 19.29 23.31 17.50
C LYS A 159 18.16 22.73 16.63
N ARG A 160 18.47 21.96 15.58
CA ARG A 160 17.48 21.32 14.72
C ARG A 160 16.76 20.19 15.46
N ILE A 161 17.50 19.43 16.26
CA ILE A 161 16.96 18.33 17.07
C ILE A 161 16.03 18.85 18.16
N GLY A 162 16.40 19.93 18.85
CA GLY A 162 15.54 20.58 19.84
C GLY A 162 14.19 21.04 19.24
N LYS A 163 14.21 21.63 18.02
CA LYS A 163 12.96 21.96 17.31
C LYS A 163 12.12 20.73 16.97
N MET A 164 12.73 19.65 16.49
CA MET A 164 12.01 18.40 16.17
C MET A 164 11.42 17.75 17.43
N LEU A 165 12.14 17.74 18.54
CA LEU A 165 11.64 17.22 19.82
C LEU A 165 10.44 18.01 20.34
N ASN A 166 10.45 19.34 20.25
CA ASN A 166 9.34 20.19 20.68
C ASN A 166 8.10 20.05 19.81
N GLN A 167 8.25 19.61 18.56
CA GLN A 167 7.13 19.38 17.62
C GLN A 167 6.62 17.93 17.61
N ALA A 168 7.37 17.01 18.18
CA ALA A 168 7.12 15.58 18.08
C ALA A 168 6.47 15.00 19.35
N HIS A 169 5.39 15.62 19.84
CA HIS A 169 4.62 15.12 20.99
C HIS A 169 4.09 13.67 20.80
N HIS A 170 4.04 13.17 19.56
CA HIS A 170 3.61 11.82 19.22
C HIS A 170 4.74 10.78 19.18
N LEU A 171 5.99 11.22 19.24
CA LEU A 171 7.15 10.33 19.35
C LEU A 171 7.36 10.06 20.85
N GLY A 172 6.94 8.86 21.31
CA GLY A 172 7.00 8.48 22.72
C GLY A 172 8.35 8.74 23.41
N PRO A 173 8.40 8.71 24.75
CA PRO A 173 9.51 9.21 25.59
C PRO A 173 10.88 8.53 25.38
N ASN A 174 10.96 7.45 24.63
CA ASN A 174 12.18 6.68 24.39
C ASN A 174 12.88 6.99 23.06
N ASN A 175 12.48 8.03 22.35
CA ASN A 175 13.13 8.40 21.10
C ASN A 175 14.46 9.13 21.40
N LYS A 176 15.53 8.37 21.62
CA LYS A 176 16.90 8.88 21.68
C LYS A 176 17.32 9.35 20.28
N LEU A 177 16.84 10.51 19.88
CA LEU A 177 17.43 11.24 18.76
C LEU A 177 18.88 11.54 19.13
N THR A 178 19.81 10.77 18.57
CA THR A 178 21.26 10.94 18.80
C THR A 178 21.70 12.27 18.21
N SER A 179 21.69 13.30 19.05
CA SER A 179 22.11 14.63 18.64
C SER A 179 23.60 14.65 18.37
N GLY A 180 23.97 15.24 17.24
CA GLY A 180 25.35 15.56 16.92
C GLY A 180 26.22 14.42 16.39
N LYS A 181 25.77 13.17 16.38
CA LYS A 181 26.55 12.10 15.73
C LYS A 181 26.45 12.20 14.21
N PRO A 182 27.57 12.20 13.51
CA PRO A 182 27.56 12.17 12.05
C PRO A 182 26.98 10.82 11.58
N TYR A 183 26.18 10.84 10.52
CA TYR A 183 25.74 9.64 9.85
C TYR A 183 26.10 9.68 8.37
N LYS A 184 26.36 8.51 7.81
CA LYS A 184 26.72 8.33 6.41
C LYS A 184 25.48 7.86 5.65
N GLN A 185 24.99 8.68 4.75
CA GLN A 185 23.96 8.31 3.79
C GLN A 185 24.64 7.71 2.56
N LYS A 186 24.32 6.45 2.23
CA LYS A 186 24.95 5.72 1.11
C LYS A 186 24.26 5.94 -0.23
N PHE A 187 22.97 6.30 -0.20
CA PHE A 187 22.14 6.44 -1.39
C PHE A 187 21.34 7.73 -1.34
N THR A 188 20.92 8.18 -2.50
CA THR A 188 19.91 9.23 -2.69
C THR A 188 18.78 8.69 -3.57
N ASN A 189 17.82 9.54 -3.94
CA ASN A 189 16.65 9.17 -4.74
C ASN A 189 15.79 8.06 -4.11
N TYR A 190 15.60 8.10 -2.79
CA TYR A 190 14.65 7.21 -2.14
C TYR A 190 13.22 7.44 -2.65
N PRO A 191 12.41 6.38 -2.80
CA PRO A 191 11.01 6.49 -3.20
C PRO A 191 10.24 7.49 -2.36
N LYS A 192 9.31 8.19 -2.99
CA LYS A 192 8.41 9.16 -2.35
C LYS A 192 7.01 8.56 -2.27
N GLU A 193 6.21 9.08 -1.35
CA GLU A 193 4.80 8.70 -1.22
C GLU A 193 3.93 9.17 -2.39
N LEU A 194 4.36 10.20 -3.13
CA LEU A 194 3.72 10.67 -4.34
C LEU A 194 4.38 10.01 -5.55
N VAL A 195 3.61 9.25 -6.32
CA VAL A 195 4.03 8.61 -7.57
C VAL A 195 3.20 9.14 -8.73
N GLU A 196 3.82 9.25 -9.89
CA GLU A 196 3.18 9.71 -11.13
C GLU A 196 3.42 8.66 -12.21
N PHE A 197 2.33 8.11 -12.76
CA PHE A 197 2.36 7.23 -13.92
C PHE A 197 1.39 7.76 -14.96
N PRO A 198 1.75 7.73 -16.26
CA PRO A 198 0.81 8.06 -17.31
C PRO A 198 -0.37 7.08 -17.31
N VAL A 199 -1.54 7.58 -17.65
CA VAL A 199 -2.69 6.71 -17.97
C VAL A 199 -2.45 6.18 -19.37
N VAL A 200 -2.41 4.85 -19.52
CA VAL A 200 -2.34 4.20 -20.83
C VAL A 200 -3.63 4.52 -21.59
N THR A 201 -3.51 5.12 -22.75
CA THR A 201 -4.64 5.36 -23.65
C THR A 201 -4.91 4.10 -24.48
N LYS A 202 -6.16 3.95 -24.99
CA LYS A 202 -6.52 2.77 -25.80
C LYS A 202 -5.62 2.58 -27.03
N ASP A 203 -5.08 3.67 -27.56
CA ASP A 203 -4.21 3.65 -28.73
C ASP A 203 -2.82 3.08 -28.44
N GLU A 204 -2.32 3.24 -27.20
CA GLU A 204 -1.04 2.69 -26.76
C GLU A 204 -1.15 1.20 -26.32
N ALA A 205 -2.35 0.74 -25.96
CA ALA A 205 -2.57 -0.65 -25.56
C ALA A 205 -2.54 -1.62 -26.75
N THR A 206 -2.79 -1.13 -27.97
CA THR A 206 -2.80 -1.96 -29.21
C THR A 206 -1.41 -2.17 -29.82
N GLU A 207 -0.40 -1.38 -29.45
CA GLU A 207 0.98 -1.53 -29.98
C GLU A 207 1.81 -2.62 -29.26
N HIS A 208 1.32 -3.20 -28.15
CA HIS A 208 2.00 -4.24 -27.40
C HIS A 208 1.50 -5.68 -27.68
N GLU A 209 0.58 -5.87 -28.63
CA GLU A 209 0.03 -7.17 -29.03
C GLU A 209 0.59 -7.71 -30.36
N THR A 210 1.71 -7.19 -30.87
CA THR A 210 2.40 -7.72 -32.06
C THR A 210 3.73 -8.36 -31.72
#